data_a6eb153eae0ac45b2a6792979badeafc
#
_entry.id   a6eb153eae0ac45b2a6792979badeafc
#
_cell.length_a   1.000
_cell.length_b   1.000
_cell.length_c   1.000
_cell.angle_alpha   90.00
_cell.angle_beta   90.00
_cell.angle_gamma   90.00
#
_symmetry.space_group_name_H-M   'P 1'
#
loop_
_entity.id
_entity.type
_entity.pdbx_description
1 polymer ?
#
loop_
_entity_poly.entity_id
_entity_poly.type
_entity_poly.pdbx_seq_one_letter_code
_entity_poly.pdbx_strand_id
1 'polypeptide(L)'
;MRLAALALAAALAACATASGGLPAPFYADAASRGALASFLAGRPTQAQVDRATENWSHALGDSVACGVAPRAVIDAGLVGALEMGAMSAAMSRGDEAEVREGVRRYVRELFAVVTDRRARPSEQRCDALESWAPRTADQGREAVARARRNGLMDDDYGLLLDLLSR
;
A
#
# COMPACT_ATOMS: atom_id res chain seq x y z
N MET A 1 -25.45 -17.70 -13.93
CA MET A 1 -24.03 -17.54 -13.59
C MET A 1 -23.56 -16.09 -13.32
N ARG A 2 -24.41 -15.06 -13.41
CA ARG A 2 -24.01 -13.64 -13.16
C ARG A 2 -24.15 -13.20 -11.69
N LEU A 3 -24.91 -13.92 -10.86
CA LEU A 3 -25.11 -13.60 -9.43
C LEU A 3 -23.93 -14.00 -8.53
N ALA A 4 -23.15 -15.01 -8.91
CA ALA A 4 -21.99 -15.44 -8.12
C ALA A 4 -20.81 -14.45 -8.18
N ALA A 5 -20.66 -13.72 -9.30
CA ALA A 5 -19.61 -12.71 -9.45
C ALA A 5 -19.86 -11.46 -8.60
N LEU A 6 -21.14 -11.08 -8.40
CA LEU A 6 -21.51 -9.96 -7.54
C LEU A 6 -21.32 -10.25 -6.05
N ALA A 7 -21.52 -11.50 -5.63
CA ALA A 7 -21.29 -11.90 -4.24
C ALA A 7 -19.80 -11.91 -3.87
N LEU A 8 -18.91 -12.26 -4.82
CA LEU A 8 -17.47 -12.25 -4.60
C LEU A 8 -16.90 -10.84 -4.51
N ALA A 9 -17.42 -9.91 -5.32
CA ALA A 9 -17.03 -8.49 -5.26
C ALA A 9 -17.47 -7.82 -3.95
N ALA A 10 -18.65 -8.19 -3.42
CA ALA A 10 -19.13 -7.72 -2.12
C ALA A 10 -18.33 -8.29 -0.94
N ALA A 11 -17.84 -9.53 -1.03
CA ALA A 11 -17.02 -10.16 0.00
C ALA A 11 -15.62 -9.53 0.06
N LEU A 12 -15.04 -9.13 -1.07
CA LEU A 12 -13.74 -8.42 -1.12
C LEU A 12 -13.83 -7.00 -0.55
N ALA A 13 -14.95 -6.30 -0.76
CA ALA A 13 -15.22 -5.01 -0.12
C ALA A 13 -15.41 -5.14 1.40
N ALA A 14 -15.98 -6.25 1.88
CA ALA A 14 -16.18 -6.50 3.30
C ALA A 14 -14.88 -6.84 4.04
N CYS A 15 -13.88 -7.46 3.39
CA CYS A 15 -12.57 -7.71 3.99
C CYS A 15 -11.77 -6.41 4.19
N ALA A 16 -11.93 -5.41 3.32
CA ALA A 16 -11.32 -4.10 3.50
C ALA A 16 -11.92 -3.32 4.69
N THR A 17 -13.18 -3.58 5.05
CA THR A 17 -13.85 -2.94 6.19
C THR A 17 -13.58 -3.61 7.53
N ALA A 18 -13.19 -4.90 7.53
CA ALA A 18 -12.88 -5.66 8.75
C ALA A 18 -11.60 -5.19 9.47
N SER A 19 -10.72 -4.45 8.80
CA SER A 19 -9.48 -3.90 9.35
C SER A 19 -9.58 -2.43 9.77
N GLY A 20 -10.77 -1.91 10.03
CA GLY A 20 -10.96 -0.51 10.44
C GLY A 20 -10.57 0.51 9.38
N GLY A 21 -10.72 0.19 8.10
CA GLY A 21 -10.37 1.05 6.99
C GLY A 21 -8.87 1.16 6.69
N LEU A 22 -8.05 0.28 7.28
CA LEU A 22 -6.62 0.22 6.98
C LEU A 22 -6.39 -0.61 5.70
N PRO A 23 -5.51 -0.13 4.78
CA PRO A 23 -5.19 -0.86 3.58
C PRO A 23 -4.48 -2.17 3.91
N ALA A 24 -4.79 -3.22 3.17
CA ALA A 24 -4.13 -4.51 3.25
C ALA A 24 -3.48 -4.84 1.90
N PRO A 25 -2.28 -5.41 1.87
CA PRO A 25 -1.61 -5.76 0.63
C PRO A 25 -2.37 -6.88 -0.11
N PHE A 26 -2.68 -6.66 -1.38
CA PHE A 26 -3.44 -7.59 -2.21
C PHE A 26 -2.78 -8.95 -2.42
N TYR A 27 -1.46 -9.03 -2.25
CA TYR A 27 -0.67 -10.25 -2.45
C TYR A 27 -0.24 -10.94 -1.15
N ALA A 28 -0.86 -10.59 -0.03
CA ALA A 28 -0.52 -11.13 1.30
C ALA A 28 -0.66 -12.66 1.36
N ASP A 29 -1.66 -13.21 0.69
CA ASP A 29 -1.92 -14.64 0.64
C ASP A 29 -2.29 -15.11 -0.78
N ALA A 30 -2.53 -16.41 -0.94
CA ALA A 30 -2.85 -16.99 -2.25
C ALA A 30 -4.18 -16.50 -2.82
N ALA A 31 -5.18 -16.25 -1.97
CA ALA A 31 -6.48 -15.73 -2.38
C ALA A 31 -6.36 -14.27 -2.82
N SER A 32 -5.60 -13.46 -2.07
CA SER A 32 -5.31 -12.07 -2.43
C SER A 32 -4.52 -11.96 -3.73
N ARG A 33 -3.58 -12.86 -3.98
CA ARG A 33 -2.85 -12.91 -5.28
C ARG A 33 -3.80 -13.18 -6.46
N GLY A 34 -4.75 -14.10 -6.29
CA GLY A 34 -5.78 -14.36 -7.30
C GLY A 34 -6.70 -13.17 -7.52
N ALA A 35 -7.10 -12.50 -6.44
CA ALA A 35 -7.90 -11.28 -6.50
C ALA A 35 -7.16 -10.14 -7.20
N LEU A 36 -5.87 -9.94 -6.89
CA LEU A 36 -5.03 -8.96 -7.56
C LEU A 36 -4.92 -9.27 -9.06
N ALA A 37 -4.63 -10.50 -9.44
CA ALA A 37 -4.53 -10.89 -10.85
C ALA A 37 -5.84 -10.61 -11.61
N SER A 38 -6.99 -10.93 -11.02
CA SER A 38 -8.31 -10.66 -11.60
C SER A 38 -8.59 -9.16 -11.70
N PHE A 39 -8.20 -8.39 -10.69
CA PHE A 39 -8.33 -6.94 -10.66
C PHE A 39 -7.47 -6.27 -11.75
N LEU A 40 -6.22 -6.67 -11.86
CA LEU A 40 -5.30 -6.14 -12.88
C LEU A 40 -5.74 -6.53 -14.30
N ALA A 41 -6.31 -7.73 -14.50
CA ALA A 41 -6.89 -8.16 -15.79
C ALA A 41 -8.10 -7.30 -16.19
N GLY A 42 -8.92 -6.88 -15.21
CA GLY A 42 -10.04 -5.96 -15.41
C GLY A 42 -9.64 -4.49 -15.58
N ARG A 43 -8.39 -4.19 -15.37
CA ARG A 43 -7.77 -2.86 -15.31
C ARG A 43 -8.38 -1.93 -14.25
N PRO A 44 -7.59 -1.48 -13.30
CA PRO A 44 -8.03 -0.48 -12.34
C PRO A 44 -8.38 0.84 -13.07
N THR A 45 -9.34 1.55 -12.52
CA THR A 45 -9.65 2.92 -12.94
C THR A 45 -8.80 3.92 -12.17
N GLN A 46 -8.62 5.12 -12.70
CA GLN A 46 -7.91 6.20 -12.01
C GLN A 46 -8.52 6.46 -10.62
N ALA A 47 -9.84 6.51 -10.51
CA ALA A 47 -10.51 6.71 -9.22
C ALA A 47 -10.24 5.60 -8.18
N GLN A 48 -9.97 4.37 -8.62
CA GLN A 48 -9.57 3.28 -7.72
C GLN A 48 -8.13 3.46 -7.24
N VAL A 49 -7.23 3.86 -8.14
CA VAL A 49 -5.83 4.16 -7.79
C VAL A 49 -5.76 5.34 -6.83
N ASP A 50 -6.49 6.42 -7.09
CA ASP A 50 -6.51 7.63 -6.24
C ASP A 50 -7.02 7.30 -4.84
N ARG A 51 -8.13 6.56 -4.74
CA ARG A 51 -8.68 6.13 -3.43
C ARG A 51 -7.72 5.23 -2.65
N ALA A 52 -7.05 4.31 -3.34
CA ALA A 52 -6.07 3.46 -2.71
C ALA A 52 -4.86 4.27 -2.21
N THR A 53 -4.37 5.22 -3.01
CA THR A 53 -3.29 6.14 -2.64
C THR A 53 -3.67 6.97 -1.40
N GLU A 54 -4.89 7.51 -1.38
CA GLU A 54 -5.41 8.26 -0.22
C GLU A 54 -5.45 7.39 1.04
N ASN A 55 -5.98 6.17 0.95
CA ASN A 55 -6.05 5.25 2.08
C ASN A 55 -4.65 4.91 2.63
N TRP A 56 -3.69 4.61 1.76
CA TRP A 56 -2.31 4.33 2.16
C TRP A 56 -1.66 5.56 2.79
N SER A 57 -1.82 6.73 2.18
CA SER A 57 -1.26 8.00 2.70
C SER A 57 -1.80 8.33 4.10
N HIS A 58 -3.11 8.17 4.31
CA HIS A 58 -3.73 8.39 5.61
C HIS A 58 -3.21 7.40 6.66
N ALA A 59 -3.13 6.11 6.32
CA ALA A 59 -2.64 5.10 7.26
C ALA A 59 -1.18 5.34 7.67
N LEU A 60 -0.33 5.71 6.72
CA LEU A 60 1.08 6.03 6.98
C LEU A 60 1.23 7.31 7.81
N GLY A 61 0.52 8.39 7.43
CA GLY A 61 0.55 9.66 8.17
C GLY A 61 0.04 9.51 9.60
N ASP A 62 -1.06 8.77 9.78
CA ASP A 62 -1.60 8.45 11.10
C ASP A 62 -0.62 7.59 11.92
N SER A 63 0.06 6.62 11.29
CA SER A 63 1.06 5.80 11.96
C SER A 63 2.20 6.63 12.53
N VAL A 64 2.68 7.62 11.79
CA VAL A 64 3.70 8.56 12.28
C VAL A 64 3.16 9.41 13.43
N ALA A 65 1.96 9.96 13.30
CA ALA A 65 1.33 10.76 14.35
C ALA A 65 1.08 9.96 15.64
N CYS A 66 0.89 8.63 15.52
CA CYS A 66 0.77 7.71 16.65
C CYS A 66 2.12 7.29 17.26
N GLY A 67 3.25 7.58 16.62
CA GLY A 67 4.58 7.18 17.09
C GLY A 67 4.93 5.73 16.76
N VAL A 68 4.31 5.14 15.76
CA VAL A 68 4.68 3.79 15.26
C VAL A 68 6.14 3.81 14.80
N ALA A 69 6.88 2.72 15.07
CA ALA A 69 8.29 2.61 14.76
C ALA A 69 8.58 3.00 13.28
N PRO A 70 9.48 3.97 13.02
CA PRO A 70 9.72 4.51 11.68
C PRO A 70 10.02 3.45 10.64
N ARG A 71 10.78 2.42 11.03
CA ARG A 71 11.10 1.31 10.13
C ARG A 71 9.85 0.55 9.64
N ALA A 72 8.91 0.28 10.55
CA ALA A 72 7.68 -0.41 10.20
C ALA A 72 6.80 0.46 9.25
N VAL A 73 6.77 1.77 9.49
CA VAL A 73 6.06 2.72 8.62
C VAL A 73 6.67 2.75 7.22
N ILE A 74 8.01 2.81 7.12
CA ILE A 74 8.70 2.78 5.83
C ILE A 74 8.42 1.48 5.10
N ASP A 75 8.63 0.35 5.75
CA ASP A 75 8.43 -0.96 5.13
C ASP A 75 6.99 -1.14 4.64
N ALA A 76 5.99 -0.70 5.42
CA ALA A 76 4.58 -0.68 4.98
C ALA A 76 4.36 0.28 3.80
N GLY A 77 4.97 1.45 3.81
CA GLY A 77 4.88 2.44 2.73
C GLY A 77 5.47 1.93 1.41
N LEU A 78 6.57 1.17 1.47
CA LEU A 78 7.16 0.54 0.29
C LEU A 78 6.24 -0.53 -0.31
N VAL A 79 5.50 -1.25 0.54
CA VAL A 79 4.46 -2.19 0.09
C VAL A 79 3.36 -1.44 -0.67
N GLY A 80 2.85 -0.35 -0.09
CA GLY A 80 1.83 0.49 -0.74
C GLY A 80 2.31 1.08 -2.06
N ALA A 81 3.53 1.59 -2.10
CA ALA A 81 4.11 2.15 -3.33
C ALA A 81 4.24 1.10 -4.44
N LEU A 82 4.63 -0.14 -4.10
CA LEU A 82 4.71 -1.24 -5.05
C LEU A 82 3.32 -1.59 -5.62
N GLU A 83 2.31 -1.63 -4.78
CA GLU A 83 0.93 -1.88 -5.22
C GLU A 83 0.41 -0.77 -6.13
N MET A 84 0.59 0.48 -5.74
CA MET A 84 0.15 1.62 -6.53
C MET A 84 0.88 1.69 -7.88
N GLY A 85 2.18 1.40 -7.90
CA GLY A 85 2.97 1.30 -9.13
C GLY A 85 2.43 0.22 -10.07
N ALA A 86 2.13 -0.97 -9.53
CA ALA A 86 1.56 -2.07 -10.30
C ALA A 86 0.14 -1.74 -10.83
N MET A 87 -0.70 -1.09 -10.03
CA MET A 87 -2.04 -0.65 -10.45
C MET A 87 -1.96 0.39 -11.56
N SER A 88 -1.06 1.37 -11.44
CA SER A 88 -0.84 2.41 -12.44
C SER A 88 -0.39 1.83 -13.77
N ALA A 89 0.58 0.91 -13.76
CA ALA A 89 1.05 0.23 -14.96
C ALA A 89 -0.05 -0.64 -15.61
N ALA A 90 -0.83 -1.36 -14.79
CA ALA A 90 -1.95 -2.15 -15.29
C ALA A 90 -3.03 -1.29 -15.96
N MET A 91 -3.24 -0.06 -15.47
CA MET A 91 -4.19 0.89 -16.05
C MET A 91 -3.73 1.37 -17.45
N SER A 92 -2.44 1.66 -17.61
CA SER A 92 -1.83 2.10 -18.86
C SER A 92 -1.44 0.94 -19.80
N ARG A 93 -1.56 -0.31 -19.38
CA ARG A 93 -0.98 -1.50 -20.03
C ARG A 93 0.55 -1.43 -20.11
N GLY A 94 1.14 -0.77 -19.14
CA GLY A 94 2.57 -0.54 -19.08
C GLY A 94 3.39 -1.80 -18.80
N ASP A 95 4.65 -1.65 -19.05
CA ASP A 95 5.68 -2.65 -18.80
C ASP A 95 6.38 -2.43 -17.45
N GLU A 96 7.48 -3.14 -17.21
CA GLU A 96 8.28 -3.02 -15.99
C GLU A 96 8.85 -1.60 -15.77
N ALA A 97 9.14 -0.85 -16.85
CA ALA A 97 9.63 0.52 -16.74
C ALA A 97 8.54 1.45 -16.18
N GLU A 98 7.31 1.28 -16.62
CA GLU A 98 6.15 2.01 -16.07
C GLU A 98 5.84 1.61 -14.61
N VAL A 99 5.98 0.32 -14.26
CA VAL A 99 5.88 -0.10 -12.85
C VAL A 99 6.93 0.61 -11.99
N ARG A 100 8.19 0.63 -12.46
CA ARG A 100 9.29 1.29 -11.75
C ARG A 100 9.03 2.78 -11.55
N GLU A 101 8.63 3.49 -12.60
CA GLU A 101 8.32 4.92 -12.50
C GLU A 101 7.10 5.17 -11.60
N GLY A 102 6.08 4.32 -11.69
CA GLY A 102 4.94 4.36 -10.78
C GLY A 102 5.34 4.17 -9.33
N VAL A 103 6.18 3.17 -9.02
CA VAL A 103 6.70 2.94 -7.67
C VAL A 103 7.46 4.17 -7.16
N ARG A 104 8.38 4.73 -7.96
CA ARG A 104 9.14 5.93 -7.58
C ARG A 104 8.23 7.12 -7.28
N ARG A 105 7.21 7.33 -8.12
CA ARG A 105 6.21 8.39 -7.90
C ARG A 105 5.47 8.18 -6.60
N TYR A 106 4.95 6.97 -6.36
CA TYR A 106 4.17 6.68 -5.16
C TYR A 106 5.02 6.64 -3.88
N VAL A 107 6.29 6.25 -3.94
CA VAL A 107 7.20 6.46 -2.82
C VAL A 107 7.24 7.94 -2.44
N ARG A 108 7.44 8.84 -3.40
CA ARG A 108 7.44 10.29 -3.13
C ARG A 108 6.09 10.79 -2.60
N GLU A 109 4.99 10.40 -3.22
CA GLU A 109 3.64 10.84 -2.84
C GLU A 109 3.24 10.35 -1.45
N LEU A 110 3.44 9.07 -1.16
CA LEU A 110 3.08 8.48 0.12
C LEU A 110 3.93 9.05 1.26
N PHE A 111 5.23 9.22 1.06
CA PHE A 111 6.11 9.75 2.09
C PHE A 111 6.07 11.28 2.23
N ALA A 112 5.63 12.04 1.22
CA ALA A 112 5.37 13.46 1.38
C ALA A 112 4.27 13.73 2.41
N VAL A 113 3.24 12.87 2.49
CA VAL A 113 2.16 12.99 3.47
C VAL A 113 2.63 12.71 4.90
N VAL A 114 3.64 11.85 5.06
CA VAL A 114 4.20 11.45 6.35
C VAL A 114 4.93 12.60 7.04
N THR A 115 5.47 13.56 6.26
CA THR A 115 6.14 14.74 6.80
C THR A 115 5.19 15.87 7.20
N ASP A 116 3.90 15.76 6.84
CA ASP A 116 2.89 16.71 7.28
C ASP A 116 2.56 16.50 8.77
N ARG A 117 2.61 17.59 9.55
CA ARG A 117 2.23 17.57 10.98
C ARG A 117 0.74 17.33 11.09
N ARG A 118 0.34 16.11 11.38
CA ARG A 118 -1.06 15.74 11.62
C ARG A 118 -1.40 15.81 13.10
N ALA A 119 -2.66 16.10 13.40
CA ALA A 119 -3.21 15.89 14.74
C ALA A 119 -3.14 14.37 15.06
N ARG A 120 -2.79 14.04 16.30
CA ARG A 120 -2.74 12.63 16.73
C ARG A 120 -4.15 12.02 16.61
N PRO A 121 -4.27 10.84 15.96
CA PRO A 121 -5.53 10.12 15.88
C PRO A 121 -6.05 9.66 17.25
N SER A 122 -7.25 9.07 17.28
CA SER A 122 -7.78 8.45 18.51
C SER A 122 -6.88 7.29 18.98
N GLU A 123 -6.91 7.00 20.28
CA GLU A 123 -6.16 5.89 20.87
C GLU A 123 -6.47 4.57 20.19
N GLN A 124 -7.76 4.27 19.97
CA GLN A 124 -8.20 3.07 19.23
C GLN A 124 -7.59 2.98 17.82
N ARG A 125 -7.45 4.11 17.12
CA ARG A 125 -6.82 4.17 15.81
C ARG A 125 -5.32 3.90 15.91
N CYS A 126 -4.65 4.46 16.90
CA CYS A 126 -3.24 4.24 17.16
C CYS A 126 -2.93 2.77 17.48
N ASP A 127 -3.71 2.13 18.34
CA ASP A 127 -3.57 0.69 18.67
C ASP A 127 -3.70 -0.18 17.41
N ALA A 128 -4.66 0.15 16.55
CA ALA A 128 -4.83 -0.55 15.28
C ALA A 128 -3.60 -0.38 14.36
N LEU A 129 -3.02 0.82 14.31
CA LEU A 129 -1.87 1.15 13.46
C LEU A 129 -0.56 0.55 13.96
N GLU A 130 -0.35 0.45 15.28
CA GLU A 130 0.80 -0.23 15.87
C GLU A 130 0.92 -1.68 15.41
N SER A 131 -0.20 -2.36 15.26
CA SER A 131 -0.24 -3.73 14.76
C SER A 131 -0.30 -3.82 13.23
N TRP A 132 -0.86 -2.83 12.56
CA TRP A 132 -1.04 -2.82 11.11
C TRP A 132 0.27 -2.65 10.36
N ALA A 133 1.10 -1.68 10.72
CA ALA A 133 2.32 -1.37 9.98
C ALA A 133 3.30 -2.55 9.94
N PRO A 134 3.68 -3.20 11.09
CA PRO A 134 4.58 -4.35 11.03
C PRO A 134 3.97 -5.55 10.31
N ARG A 135 2.66 -5.83 10.48
CA ARG A 135 2.00 -6.93 9.75
C ARG A 135 2.01 -6.70 8.25
N THR A 136 1.73 -5.48 7.81
CA THR A 136 1.76 -5.10 6.40
C THR A 136 3.16 -5.25 5.82
N ALA A 137 4.18 -4.79 6.54
CA ALA A 137 5.58 -4.97 6.18
C ALA A 137 5.95 -6.46 6.04
N ASP A 138 5.55 -7.28 6.99
CA ASP A 138 5.80 -8.73 6.95
C ASP A 138 5.14 -9.42 5.76
N GLN A 139 3.87 -9.11 5.53
CA GLN A 139 3.10 -9.66 4.42
C GLN A 139 3.66 -9.26 3.04
N GLY A 140 4.17 -8.04 2.92
CA GLY A 140 4.74 -7.53 1.67
C GLY A 140 6.23 -7.80 1.49
N ARG A 141 6.94 -8.35 2.49
CA ARG A 141 8.40 -8.49 2.51
C ARG A 141 8.97 -9.18 1.27
N GLU A 142 8.41 -10.31 0.87
CA GLU A 142 8.89 -11.03 -0.30
C GLU A 142 8.66 -10.26 -1.60
N ALA A 143 7.52 -9.58 -1.72
CA ALA A 143 7.20 -8.80 -2.90
C ALA A 143 8.16 -7.60 -3.05
N VAL A 144 8.41 -6.87 -1.95
CA VAL A 144 9.37 -5.76 -1.91
C VAL A 144 10.79 -6.25 -2.20
N ALA A 145 11.23 -7.36 -1.59
CA ALA A 145 12.54 -7.93 -1.85
C ALA A 145 12.71 -8.37 -3.32
N ARG A 146 11.66 -8.93 -3.93
CA ARG A 146 11.65 -9.28 -5.36
C ARG A 146 11.70 -8.04 -6.23
N ALA A 147 10.93 -7.01 -5.91
CA ALA A 147 10.92 -5.75 -6.64
C ALA A 147 12.31 -5.08 -6.63
N ARG A 148 13.01 -5.09 -5.50
CA ARG A 148 14.40 -4.59 -5.40
C ARG A 148 15.35 -5.41 -6.28
N ARG A 149 15.33 -6.73 -6.18
CA ARG A 149 16.20 -7.59 -7.03
C ARG A 149 15.98 -7.39 -8.53
N ASN A 150 14.76 -7.04 -8.93
CA ASN A 150 14.40 -6.76 -10.31
C ASN A 150 14.59 -5.28 -10.71
N GLY A 151 15.14 -4.45 -9.82
CA GLY A 151 15.36 -3.03 -10.08
C GLY A 151 14.09 -2.20 -10.25
N LEU A 152 12.94 -2.68 -9.73
CA LEU A 152 11.68 -1.93 -9.71
C LEU A 152 11.62 -0.93 -8.54
N MET A 153 12.44 -1.12 -7.52
CA MET A 153 12.60 -0.26 -6.37
C MET A 153 14.07 0.04 -6.14
N ASP A 154 14.37 1.29 -5.84
CA ASP A 154 15.71 1.72 -5.43
C ASP A 154 15.91 1.50 -3.90
N ASP A 155 17.17 1.46 -3.46
CA ASP A 155 17.54 1.23 -2.05
C ASP A 155 17.65 2.55 -1.25
N ASP A 156 16.68 3.45 -1.44
CA ASP A 156 16.66 4.78 -0.78
C ASP A 156 16.18 4.73 0.70
N TYR A 157 16.37 3.58 1.34
CA TYR A 157 15.91 3.35 2.72
C TYR A 157 16.51 4.37 3.71
N GLY A 158 17.79 4.72 3.53
CA GLY A 158 18.46 5.69 4.39
C GLY A 158 17.86 7.09 4.31
N LEU A 159 17.49 7.54 3.11
CA LEU A 159 16.83 8.82 2.90
C LEU A 159 15.43 8.86 3.56
N LEU A 160 14.68 7.77 3.46
CA LEU A 160 13.35 7.68 4.06
C LEU A 160 13.41 7.68 5.60
N LEU A 161 14.41 7.00 6.19
CA LEU A 161 14.65 7.05 7.63
C LEU A 161 14.99 8.47 8.10
N ASP A 162 15.83 9.19 7.37
CA ASP A 162 16.21 10.57 7.70
C ASP A 162 15.01 11.52 7.64
N LEU A 163 14.11 11.32 6.67
CA LEU A 163 12.88 12.09 6.55
C LEU A 163 11.90 11.84 7.72
N LEU A 164 11.82 10.62 8.25
CA LEU A 164 10.94 10.28 9.35
C LEU A 164 11.49 10.60 10.74
N SER A 165 12.81 10.82 10.84
CA SER A 165 13.48 11.16 12.11
C SER A 165 13.51 12.67 12.41
N ARG A 166 13.08 13.50 11.48
CA ARG A 166 12.98 14.97 11.62
C ARG A 166 11.61 15.39 12.13
#